data_69ede091d3d49e84307884b20b595f2c
#
_entry.id   69ede091d3d49e84307884b20b595f2c
#
_cell.length_a   1.000
_cell.length_b   1.000
_cell.length_c   1.000
_cell.angle_alpha   90.00
_cell.angle_beta   90.00
_cell.angle_gamma   90.00
#
_symmetry.space_group_name_H-M   'P 1'
#
loop_
_entity.id
_entity.type
_entity.pdbx_description
1 polymer ?
#
loop_
_entity_poly.entity_id
_entity_poly.type
_entity_poly.pdbx_seq_one_letter_code
_entity_poly.pdbx_strand_id
1 'polypeptide(L)'
;LKGFSHYPCLRKVDRLAQEGPREREVQGELKTQAPALAALLSYIEQTDYDDMDTLKIDYRLLPRVAITTTSHDCLRRKCPYFGSSRFVHGARRRAENADIVVTNHSLLFCDLAADGGLLPPVKHWVVDEAHNAEDEARRAFSVKLAAEDLLRLAERVDAAESTRTVFSRAERRVQTAAEDEKATLYHALSSKARSAGSAYAAAVRDFCAHMKDLLYFDASKRSHGYEYVDLWINDDIRRSSVFQSLASFGATMREKAEKLVSSCQELVGYLEEIEGAADVQREIAAVAMDLKDIIAASEVILDIAPEGFAYSATLCRKKDRAAEVLEALLVNVGSALNETLYARTRSTVFTSATLSVDGSF
;
A
#
# COMPACT_ATOMS: atom_id res chain seq x y z
N LEU A 1 19.50 -4.84 2.54
CA LEU A 1 18.27 -4.90 1.72
C LEU A 1 17.23 -3.98 2.30
N LYS A 2 16.48 -3.26 1.45
CA LYS A 2 15.41 -2.33 1.81
C LYS A 2 14.08 -2.75 1.16
N GLY A 3 12.97 -2.15 1.59
CA GLY A 3 11.66 -2.38 0.98
C GLY A 3 11.53 -1.84 -0.44
N PHE A 4 10.52 -2.28 -1.17
CA PHE A 4 10.26 -1.89 -2.57
C PHE A 4 10.19 -0.37 -2.80
N SER A 5 9.66 0.37 -1.83
CA SER A 5 9.51 1.83 -1.89
C SER A 5 10.83 2.63 -1.87
N HIS A 6 11.95 1.96 -1.56
CA HIS A 6 13.28 2.57 -1.58
C HIS A 6 13.98 2.47 -2.94
N TYR A 7 13.45 1.69 -3.87
CA TYR A 7 14.07 1.45 -5.18
C TYR A 7 13.23 2.03 -6.31
N PRO A 8 13.86 2.64 -7.34
CA PRO A 8 13.12 3.02 -8.53
C PRO A 8 12.64 1.78 -9.28
N CYS A 9 11.41 1.82 -9.77
CA CYS A 9 10.86 0.82 -10.67
C CYS A 9 11.12 1.25 -12.10
N LEU A 10 12.10 0.66 -12.77
CA LEU A 10 12.49 1.03 -14.13
C LEU A 10 11.31 1.01 -15.11
N ARG A 11 10.39 0.06 -14.98
CA ARG A 11 9.16 0.00 -15.80
C ARG A 11 8.29 1.27 -15.62
N LYS A 12 8.10 1.73 -14.38
CA LYS A 12 7.32 2.95 -14.11
C LYS A 12 8.06 4.20 -14.55
N VAL A 13 9.37 4.25 -14.35
CA VAL A 13 10.22 5.36 -14.78
C VAL A 13 10.24 5.48 -16.30
N ASP A 14 10.45 4.37 -17.02
CA ASP A 14 10.41 4.33 -18.48
C ASP A 14 9.08 4.82 -19.03
N ARG A 15 7.97 4.35 -18.46
CA ARG A 15 6.63 4.85 -18.81
C ARG A 15 6.50 6.36 -18.61
N LEU A 16 6.95 6.89 -17.47
CA LEU A 16 6.90 8.33 -17.20
C LEU A 16 7.76 9.11 -18.18
N ALA A 17 8.92 8.59 -18.56
CA ALA A 17 9.79 9.22 -19.56
C ALA A 17 9.12 9.26 -20.95
N GLN A 18 8.43 8.18 -21.34
CA GLN A 18 7.68 8.11 -22.61
C GLN A 18 6.45 9.03 -22.62
N GLU A 19 5.72 9.11 -21.50
CA GLU A 19 4.56 10.01 -21.37
C GLU A 19 4.95 11.50 -21.28
N GLY A 20 6.19 11.78 -20.93
CA GLY A 20 6.72 13.12 -20.73
C GLY A 20 6.31 13.78 -19.40
N PRO A 21 6.95 14.90 -19.06
CA PRO A 21 6.66 15.63 -17.81
C PRO A 21 5.27 16.27 -17.86
N ARG A 22 4.58 16.25 -16.74
CA ARG A 22 3.25 16.85 -16.56
C ARG A 22 3.32 18.07 -15.65
N GLU A 23 2.26 18.86 -15.67
CA GLU A 23 2.02 19.90 -14.68
C GLU A 23 1.23 19.33 -13.50
N ARG A 24 1.56 19.77 -12.30
CA ARG A 24 0.87 19.42 -11.07
C ARG A 24 0.71 20.65 -10.19
N GLU A 25 -0.45 20.79 -9.60
CA GLU A 25 -0.68 21.83 -8.62
C GLU A 25 0.03 21.48 -7.30
N VAL A 26 0.89 22.37 -6.85
CA VAL A 26 1.60 22.27 -5.57
C VAL A 26 1.50 23.61 -4.87
N GLN A 27 0.84 23.65 -3.71
CA GLN A 27 0.62 24.85 -2.91
C GLN A 27 -0.13 25.98 -3.68
N GLY A 28 -1.11 25.60 -4.53
CA GLY A 28 -1.88 26.56 -5.32
C GLY A 28 -1.19 27.07 -6.58
N GLU A 29 0.01 26.57 -6.91
CA GLU A 29 0.75 26.91 -8.12
C GLU A 29 0.90 25.69 -9.04
N LEU A 30 0.66 25.89 -10.34
CA LEU A 30 0.93 24.87 -11.35
C LEU A 30 2.43 24.77 -11.60
N LYS A 31 3.04 23.61 -11.30
CA LYS A 31 4.47 23.37 -11.48
C LYS A 31 4.71 22.15 -12.37
N THR A 32 5.67 22.25 -13.26
CA THR A 32 6.06 21.13 -14.12
C THR A 32 6.85 20.06 -13.37
N GLN A 33 6.63 18.80 -13.71
CA GLN A 33 7.40 17.65 -13.21
C GLN A 33 8.78 17.52 -13.87
N ALA A 34 9.06 18.29 -14.94
CA ALA A 34 10.27 18.13 -15.76
C ALA A 34 11.59 18.13 -14.95
N PRO A 35 11.84 19.06 -14.00
CA PRO A 35 13.09 19.05 -13.23
C PRO A 35 13.23 17.80 -12.35
N ALA A 36 12.14 17.35 -11.72
CA ALA A 36 12.17 16.18 -10.85
C ALA A 36 12.38 14.88 -11.66
N LEU A 37 11.76 14.77 -12.84
CA LEU A 37 11.94 13.63 -13.74
C LEU A 37 13.37 13.61 -14.32
N ALA A 38 13.91 14.74 -14.76
CA ALA A 38 15.27 14.84 -15.26
C ALA A 38 16.31 14.46 -14.18
N ALA A 39 16.13 14.95 -12.95
CA ALA A 39 16.98 14.57 -11.82
C ALA A 39 16.91 13.08 -11.51
N LEU A 40 15.72 12.45 -11.55
CA LEU A 40 15.56 11.01 -11.37
C LEU A 40 16.27 10.22 -12.47
N LEU A 41 16.12 10.60 -13.74
CA LEU A 41 16.76 9.90 -14.86
C LEU A 41 18.29 10.01 -14.77
N SER A 42 18.82 11.22 -14.51
CA SER A 42 20.25 11.43 -14.29
C SER A 42 20.77 10.60 -13.10
N TYR A 43 20.01 10.55 -11.99
CA TYR A 43 20.37 9.72 -10.84
C TYR A 43 20.46 8.23 -11.20
N ILE A 44 19.48 7.71 -11.94
CA ILE A 44 19.46 6.31 -12.39
C ILE A 44 20.67 5.99 -13.27
N GLU A 45 21.12 6.93 -14.10
CA GLU A 45 22.28 6.72 -14.99
C GLU A 45 23.61 6.80 -14.25
N GLN A 46 23.73 7.74 -13.29
CA GLN A 46 25.02 8.13 -12.70
C GLN A 46 25.32 7.48 -11.35
N THR A 47 24.29 6.96 -10.64
CA THR A 47 24.49 6.40 -9.31
C THR A 47 24.97 4.96 -9.35
N ASP A 48 25.92 4.63 -8.48
CA ASP A 48 26.32 3.25 -8.16
C ASP A 48 25.40 2.61 -7.12
N TYR A 49 24.53 3.39 -6.48
CA TYR A 49 23.57 2.91 -5.49
C TYR A 49 22.30 2.35 -6.16
N ASP A 50 21.71 1.35 -5.54
CA ASP A 50 20.46 0.79 -6.02
C ASP A 50 19.23 1.52 -5.49
N ASP A 51 19.30 2.08 -4.29
CA ASP A 51 18.17 2.77 -3.65
C ASP A 51 18.16 4.29 -3.93
N MET A 52 17.04 4.93 -3.58
CA MET A 52 16.79 6.35 -3.82
C MET A 52 16.98 7.23 -2.57
N ASP A 53 17.63 6.75 -1.51
CA ASP A 53 17.66 7.50 -0.25
C ASP A 53 18.52 8.77 -0.36
N THR A 54 19.47 8.81 -1.29
CA THR A 54 20.29 9.98 -1.57
C THR A 54 19.71 10.90 -2.66
N LEU A 55 18.64 10.47 -3.34
CA LEU A 55 17.98 11.28 -4.38
C LEU A 55 17.19 12.43 -3.74
N LYS A 56 17.55 13.65 -4.10
CA LYS A 56 16.90 14.88 -3.64
C LYS A 56 16.04 15.48 -4.74
N ILE A 57 14.76 15.14 -4.76
CA ILE A 57 13.74 15.71 -5.64
C ILE A 57 12.53 16.16 -4.84
N ASP A 58 11.71 17.04 -5.43
CA ASP A 58 10.42 17.39 -4.83
C ASP A 58 9.40 16.26 -5.07
N TYR A 59 9.20 15.40 -4.07
CA TYR A 59 8.23 14.30 -4.11
C TYR A 59 6.76 14.76 -4.14
N ARG A 60 6.46 16.05 -3.97
CA ARG A 60 5.12 16.60 -4.22
C ARG A 60 4.85 16.69 -5.71
N LEU A 61 5.88 17.00 -6.52
CA LEU A 61 5.81 17.02 -7.98
C LEU A 61 5.87 15.61 -8.57
N LEU A 62 6.80 14.77 -8.08
CA LEU A 62 6.97 13.40 -8.53
C LEU A 62 6.86 12.43 -7.33
N PRO A 63 5.64 12.00 -6.94
CA PRO A 63 5.45 11.16 -5.77
C PRO A 63 6.20 9.83 -5.87
N ARG A 64 6.73 9.35 -4.74
CA ARG A 64 7.43 8.04 -4.67
C ARG A 64 6.61 6.90 -5.27
N VAL A 65 5.31 6.85 -5.02
CA VAL A 65 4.42 5.80 -5.57
C VAL A 65 4.36 5.77 -7.10
N ALA A 66 4.63 6.90 -7.76
CA ALA A 66 4.67 6.97 -9.22
C ALA A 66 5.93 6.34 -9.82
N ILE A 67 7.03 6.27 -9.05
CA ILE A 67 8.35 5.81 -9.50
C ILE A 67 8.84 4.55 -8.80
N THR A 68 8.14 4.07 -7.78
CA THR A 68 8.44 2.83 -7.05
C THR A 68 7.36 1.78 -7.30
N THR A 69 7.56 0.57 -6.82
CA THR A 69 6.58 -0.51 -6.92
C THR A 69 6.28 -1.11 -5.54
N THR A 70 5.26 -1.94 -5.48
CA THR A 70 4.94 -2.77 -4.31
C THR A 70 5.16 -4.24 -4.63
N SER A 71 5.00 -5.12 -3.65
CA SER A 71 4.99 -6.57 -3.86
C SER A 71 3.86 -7.01 -4.79
N HIS A 72 2.71 -6.32 -4.75
CA HIS A 72 1.52 -6.58 -5.58
C HIS A 72 1.72 -6.10 -7.02
N ASP A 73 2.23 -4.86 -7.22
CA ASP A 73 2.42 -4.25 -8.54
C ASP A 73 3.64 -4.81 -9.32
N CYS A 74 4.56 -5.50 -8.65
CA CYS A 74 5.79 -5.96 -9.28
C CYS A 74 5.54 -7.13 -10.22
N LEU A 75 5.93 -7.00 -11.49
CA LEU A 75 5.80 -8.05 -12.53
C LEU A 75 6.71 -9.26 -12.29
N ARG A 76 7.68 -9.14 -11.39
CA ARG A 76 8.67 -10.20 -11.12
C ARG A 76 9.28 -10.72 -12.43
N ARG A 77 9.27 -12.04 -12.68
CA ARG A 77 9.89 -12.68 -13.87
C ARG A 77 9.31 -12.20 -15.21
N LYS A 78 8.09 -11.66 -15.24
CA LYS A 78 7.47 -11.09 -16.45
C LYS A 78 7.91 -9.64 -16.73
N CYS A 79 8.74 -9.03 -15.84
CA CYS A 79 9.24 -7.67 -16.03
C CYS A 79 10.40 -7.63 -17.03
N PRO A 80 10.40 -6.78 -18.04
CA PRO A 80 11.52 -6.65 -18.99
C PRO A 80 12.83 -6.26 -18.29
N TYR A 81 12.74 -5.60 -17.13
CA TYR A 81 13.88 -5.20 -16.31
C TYR A 81 14.25 -6.22 -15.21
N PHE A 82 13.60 -7.39 -15.16
CA PHE A 82 13.88 -8.41 -14.13
C PHE A 82 15.33 -8.90 -14.17
N GLY A 83 15.92 -8.96 -15.37
CA GLY A 83 17.32 -9.35 -15.58
C GLY A 83 18.35 -8.32 -15.09
N SER A 84 17.94 -7.07 -14.79
CA SER A 84 18.84 -6.03 -14.30
C SER A 84 19.59 -6.46 -13.04
N SER A 85 20.90 -6.18 -12.99
CA SER A 85 21.72 -6.37 -11.80
C SER A 85 21.52 -5.28 -10.74
N ARG A 86 20.72 -4.25 -11.06
CA ARG A 86 20.51 -3.05 -10.24
C ARG A 86 19.11 -3.03 -9.61
N PHE A 87 18.94 -2.07 -8.71
CA PHE A 87 17.68 -1.75 -8.03
C PHE A 87 17.09 -2.94 -7.26
N VAL A 88 15.77 -2.99 -7.10
CA VAL A 88 15.12 -4.01 -6.25
C VAL A 88 15.47 -5.44 -6.63
N HIS A 89 15.54 -5.76 -7.93
CA HIS A 89 15.85 -7.14 -8.37
C HIS A 89 17.31 -7.48 -8.19
N GLY A 90 18.21 -6.53 -8.45
CA GLY A 90 19.64 -6.69 -8.20
C GLY A 90 19.95 -6.82 -6.72
N ALA A 91 19.38 -5.93 -5.89
CA ALA A 91 19.54 -5.95 -4.44
C ALA A 91 19.05 -7.29 -3.84
N ARG A 92 17.90 -7.81 -4.29
CA ARG A 92 17.37 -9.12 -3.84
C ARG A 92 18.27 -10.28 -4.22
N ARG A 93 18.74 -10.33 -5.47
CA ARG A 93 19.68 -11.39 -5.90
C ARG A 93 21.00 -11.34 -5.14
N ARG A 94 21.51 -10.14 -4.83
CA ARG A 94 22.70 -10.04 -3.98
C ARG A 94 22.43 -10.53 -2.56
N ALA A 95 21.26 -10.22 -2.00
CA ALA A 95 20.86 -10.70 -0.68
C ALA A 95 20.69 -12.23 -0.66
N GLU A 96 20.15 -12.85 -1.72
CA GLU A 96 20.01 -14.31 -1.84
C GLU A 96 21.36 -15.05 -1.87
N ASN A 97 22.42 -14.38 -2.35
CA ASN A 97 23.77 -14.96 -2.47
C ASN A 97 24.76 -14.43 -1.40
N ALA A 98 24.29 -13.64 -0.46
CA ALA A 98 25.16 -13.07 0.59
C ALA A 98 25.20 -13.98 1.82
N ASP A 99 26.36 -14.06 2.47
CA ASP A 99 26.52 -14.73 3.76
C ASP A 99 25.84 -13.95 4.89
N ILE A 100 25.80 -12.63 4.78
CA ILE A 100 25.17 -11.72 5.76
C ILE A 100 24.28 -10.74 5.01
N VAL A 101 23.03 -10.62 5.48
CA VAL A 101 22.05 -9.65 4.96
C VAL A 101 21.70 -8.66 6.06
N VAL A 102 21.94 -7.37 5.80
CA VAL A 102 21.53 -6.29 6.69
C VAL A 102 20.22 -5.69 6.18
N THR A 103 19.25 -5.55 7.09
CA THR A 103 17.94 -4.94 6.81
C THR A 103 17.47 -4.11 8.02
N ASN A 104 16.35 -3.39 7.88
CA ASN A 104 15.75 -2.70 9.01
C ASN A 104 14.63 -3.54 9.65
N HIS A 105 14.21 -3.16 10.85
CA HIS A 105 13.13 -3.83 11.60
C HIS A 105 11.83 -3.87 10.81
N SER A 106 11.45 -2.77 10.16
CA SER A 106 10.22 -2.67 9.41
C SER A 106 10.15 -3.73 8.30
N LEU A 107 11.24 -3.95 7.53
CA LEU A 107 11.23 -4.97 6.48
C LEU A 107 11.24 -6.39 7.06
N LEU A 108 11.95 -6.63 8.18
CA LEU A 108 11.93 -7.91 8.89
C LEU A 108 10.50 -8.25 9.32
N PHE A 109 9.84 -7.36 10.06
CA PHE A 109 8.51 -7.66 10.60
C PHE A 109 7.41 -7.67 9.52
N CYS A 110 7.54 -6.85 8.48
CA CYS A 110 6.67 -6.96 7.30
C CYS A 110 6.83 -8.30 6.55
N ASP A 111 8.05 -8.85 6.49
CA ASP A 111 8.27 -10.19 5.92
C ASP A 111 7.59 -11.28 6.76
N LEU A 112 7.70 -11.19 8.08
CA LEU A 112 7.06 -12.12 9.01
C LEU A 112 5.53 -12.02 8.96
N ALA A 113 4.97 -10.82 8.93
CA ALA A 113 3.53 -10.60 8.82
C ALA A 113 2.95 -11.06 7.47
N ALA A 114 3.75 -11.00 6.40
CA ALA A 114 3.38 -11.48 5.07
C ALA A 114 3.65 -12.98 4.84
N ASP A 115 3.97 -13.74 5.88
CA ASP A 115 4.35 -15.17 5.79
C ASP A 115 5.61 -15.43 4.95
N GLY A 116 6.49 -14.42 4.85
CA GLY A 116 7.76 -14.49 4.13
C GLY A 116 7.70 -14.01 2.68
N GLY A 117 8.82 -14.10 1.99
CA GLY A 117 8.95 -13.78 0.55
C GLY A 117 9.42 -12.36 0.25
N LEU A 118 9.64 -11.52 1.28
CA LEU A 118 10.29 -10.23 1.14
C LEU A 118 11.80 -10.33 1.38
N LEU A 119 12.22 -11.19 2.28
CA LEU A 119 13.60 -11.48 2.62
C LEU A 119 14.01 -12.87 2.11
N PRO A 120 15.31 -13.13 1.86
CA PRO A 120 15.77 -14.49 1.65
C PRO A 120 15.60 -15.32 2.93
N PRO A 121 15.44 -16.65 2.82
CA PRO A 121 15.30 -17.50 4.00
C PRO A 121 16.60 -17.51 4.80
N VAL A 122 16.52 -17.06 6.06
CA VAL A 122 17.63 -17.03 7.01
C VAL A 122 17.32 -17.86 8.25
N LYS A 123 18.37 -18.40 8.90
CA LYS A 123 18.23 -19.24 10.09
C LYS A 123 18.66 -18.54 11.37
N HIS A 124 19.39 -17.47 11.26
CA HIS A 124 19.98 -16.75 12.39
C HIS A 124 19.70 -15.26 12.25
N TRP A 125 19.21 -14.65 13.29
CA TRP A 125 18.95 -13.22 13.35
C TRP A 125 19.76 -12.56 14.47
N VAL A 126 20.30 -11.40 14.16
CA VAL A 126 20.78 -10.43 15.14
C VAL A 126 19.94 -9.19 14.99
N VAL A 127 19.14 -8.89 16.00
CA VAL A 127 18.24 -7.72 16.04
C VAL A 127 18.87 -6.69 16.93
N ASP A 128 19.54 -5.71 16.33
CA ASP A 128 20.15 -4.60 17.06
C ASP A 128 19.10 -3.53 17.34
N GLU A 129 19.36 -2.66 18.32
CA GLU A 129 18.39 -1.67 18.82
C GLU A 129 17.03 -2.30 19.16
N ALA A 130 17.08 -3.45 19.82
CA ALA A 130 15.92 -4.31 20.06
C ALA A 130 14.81 -3.65 20.90
N HIS A 131 15.11 -2.54 21.59
CA HIS A 131 14.11 -1.73 22.28
C HIS A 131 13.02 -1.17 21.33
N ASN A 132 13.30 -1.07 20.02
CA ASN A 132 12.33 -0.66 19.01
C ASN A 132 11.61 -1.85 18.34
N ALA A 133 12.06 -3.09 18.59
CA ALA A 133 11.57 -4.27 17.88
C ALA A 133 10.09 -4.54 18.15
N GLU A 134 9.62 -4.34 19.38
CA GLU A 134 8.22 -4.55 19.75
C GLU A 134 7.29 -3.59 19.00
N ASP A 135 7.63 -2.30 18.96
CA ASP A 135 6.82 -1.29 18.29
C ASP A 135 6.78 -1.51 16.77
N GLU A 136 7.90 -1.85 16.15
CA GLU A 136 7.94 -2.16 14.72
C GLU A 136 7.21 -3.45 14.37
N ALA A 137 7.31 -4.49 15.21
CA ALA A 137 6.54 -5.70 15.07
C ALA A 137 5.04 -5.42 15.22
N ARG A 138 4.65 -4.68 16.27
CA ARG A 138 3.25 -4.25 16.48
C ARG A 138 2.68 -3.56 15.25
N ARG A 139 3.42 -2.61 14.67
CA ARG A 139 3.01 -1.91 13.44
C ARG A 139 2.85 -2.86 12.26
N ALA A 140 3.75 -3.82 12.09
CA ALA A 140 3.71 -4.76 10.98
C ALA A 140 2.54 -5.76 11.07
N PHE A 141 2.18 -6.21 12.28
CA PHE A 141 1.06 -7.12 12.52
C PHE A 141 -0.28 -6.43 12.76
N SER A 142 -0.28 -5.10 12.84
CA SER A 142 -1.51 -4.31 12.99
C SER A 142 -2.21 -4.13 11.66
N VAL A 143 -3.51 -3.94 11.72
CA VAL A 143 -4.38 -3.76 10.55
C VAL A 143 -4.89 -2.33 10.54
N LYS A 144 -4.87 -1.68 9.38
CA LYS A 144 -5.29 -0.29 9.26
C LYS A 144 -6.12 0.00 8.01
N LEU A 145 -7.01 0.97 8.13
CA LEU A 145 -7.74 1.62 7.04
C LEU A 145 -7.38 3.11 7.07
N ALA A 146 -6.57 3.55 6.12
CA ALA A 146 -6.21 4.96 5.96
C ALA A 146 -7.02 5.59 4.82
N ALA A 147 -7.68 6.72 5.08
CA ALA A 147 -8.49 7.43 4.10
C ALA A 147 -7.69 7.79 2.83
N GLU A 148 -6.42 8.19 2.99
CA GLU A 148 -5.53 8.49 1.86
C GLU A 148 -5.31 7.27 0.95
N ASP A 149 -5.10 6.08 1.53
CA ASP A 149 -4.87 4.84 0.76
C ASP A 149 -6.15 4.41 0.04
N LEU A 150 -7.29 4.49 0.71
CA LEU A 150 -8.61 4.19 0.15
C LEU A 150 -8.93 5.10 -1.05
N LEU A 151 -8.77 6.42 -0.89
CA LEU A 151 -9.01 7.41 -1.94
C LEU A 151 -8.03 7.25 -3.11
N ARG A 152 -6.76 6.93 -2.83
CA ARG A 152 -5.77 6.67 -3.88
C ARG A 152 -6.13 5.44 -4.69
N LEU A 153 -6.62 4.36 -4.07
CA LEU A 153 -7.10 3.18 -4.81
C LEU A 153 -8.36 3.52 -5.60
N ALA A 154 -9.30 4.29 -5.03
CA ALA A 154 -10.48 4.78 -5.72
C ALA A 154 -10.11 5.57 -6.98
N GLU A 155 -9.11 6.45 -6.92
CA GLU A 155 -8.61 7.21 -8.07
C GLU A 155 -7.97 6.31 -9.15
N ARG A 156 -7.33 5.21 -8.77
CA ARG A 156 -6.77 4.24 -9.76
C ARG A 156 -7.86 3.59 -10.61
N VAL A 157 -9.06 3.39 -10.07
CA VAL A 157 -10.18 2.71 -10.74
C VAL A 157 -11.23 3.66 -11.32
N ASP A 158 -11.35 4.86 -10.77
CA ASP A 158 -12.33 5.89 -11.17
C ASP A 158 -11.69 7.30 -11.07
N ALA A 159 -10.80 7.62 -12.01
CA ALA A 159 -10.19 8.94 -12.07
C ALA A 159 -11.13 9.96 -12.75
N ALA A 160 -11.01 11.26 -12.35
CA ALA A 160 -11.74 12.36 -12.97
C ALA A 160 -11.52 12.42 -14.50
N GLU A 161 -10.32 12.08 -14.97
CA GLU A 161 -10.06 11.80 -16.37
C GLU A 161 -10.17 10.29 -16.60
N SER A 162 -11.26 9.84 -17.20
CA SER A 162 -11.55 8.42 -17.45
C SER A 162 -10.44 7.67 -18.19
N THR A 163 -9.61 8.38 -18.97
CA THR A 163 -8.45 7.84 -19.69
C THR A 163 -7.29 7.40 -18.79
N ARG A 164 -7.27 7.80 -17.52
CA ARG A 164 -6.17 7.51 -16.58
C ARG A 164 -6.40 6.30 -15.69
N THR A 165 -7.59 5.70 -15.72
CA THR A 165 -7.86 4.50 -14.91
C THR A 165 -7.02 3.31 -15.38
N VAL A 166 -6.86 2.33 -14.49
CA VAL A 166 -6.20 1.06 -14.83
C VAL A 166 -6.91 0.34 -15.98
N PHE A 167 -8.25 0.41 -16.01
CA PHE A 167 -9.07 -0.22 -17.03
C PHE A 167 -8.90 0.43 -18.41
N SER A 168 -8.83 1.76 -18.47
CA SER A 168 -8.62 2.48 -19.73
C SER A 168 -7.21 2.30 -20.30
N ARG A 169 -6.22 2.12 -19.43
CA ARG A 169 -4.85 1.76 -19.88
C ARG A 169 -4.82 0.37 -20.49
N ALA A 170 -5.48 -0.58 -19.84
CA ALA A 170 -5.57 -1.95 -20.35
C ALA A 170 -6.34 -1.99 -21.67
N GLU A 171 -7.43 -1.24 -21.81
CA GLU A 171 -8.20 -1.13 -23.05
C GLU A 171 -7.36 -0.65 -24.22
N ARG A 172 -6.59 0.42 -24.04
CA ARG A 172 -5.65 0.92 -25.05
C ARG A 172 -4.60 -0.14 -25.44
N ARG A 173 -4.11 -0.91 -24.45
CA ARG A 173 -3.13 -1.98 -24.70
C ARG A 173 -3.74 -3.10 -25.54
N VAL A 174 -4.96 -3.51 -25.22
CA VAL A 174 -5.68 -4.55 -25.94
C VAL A 174 -6.00 -4.10 -27.38
N GLN A 175 -6.46 -2.86 -27.59
CA GLN A 175 -6.72 -2.31 -28.91
C GLN A 175 -5.49 -2.32 -29.84
N THR A 176 -4.28 -2.24 -29.27
CA THR A 176 -3.03 -2.26 -30.06
C THR A 176 -2.45 -3.65 -30.24
N ALA A 177 -2.85 -4.64 -29.43
CA ALA A 177 -2.23 -5.97 -29.37
C ALA A 177 -3.15 -7.12 -29.81
N ALA A 178 -4.47 -6.89 -29.88
CA ALA A 178 -5.45 -7.94 -30.15
C ALA A 178 -6.24 -7.71 -31.43
N GLU A 179 -6.81 -8.80 -31.95
CA GLU A 179 -7.79 -8.77 -33.07
C GLU A 179 -9.10 -8.07 -32.63
N ASP A 180 -9.85 -7.53 -33.58
CA ASP A 180 -11.05 -6.72 -33.32
C ASP A 180 -12.12 -7.44 -32.49
N GLU A 181 -12.30 -8.74 -32.64
CA GLU A 181 -13.26 -9.54 -31.88
C GLU A 181 -12.85 -9.57 -30.38
N LYS A 182 -11.58 -9.84 -30.12
CA LYS A 182 -11.03 -9.85 -28.75
C LYS A 182 -11.06 -8.47 -28.11
N ALA A 183 -10.78 -7.41 -28.88
CA ALA A 183 -10.88 -6.04 -28.41
C ALA A 183 -12.32 -5.67 -28.02
N THR A 184 -13.31 -6.11 -28.80
CA THR A 184 -14.75 -5.86 -28.54
C THR A 184 -15.21 -6.54 -27.25
N LEU A 185 -14.84 -7.82 -27.05
CA LEU A 185 -15.16 -8.54 -25.81
C LEU A 185 -14.49 -7.90 -24.59
N TYR A 186 -13.21 -7.50 -24.72
CA TYR A 186 -12.52 -6.79 -23.67
C TYR A 186 -13.25 -5.49 -23.31
N HIS A 187 -13.74 -4.73 -24.28
CA HIS A 187 -14.47 -3.48 -24.04
C HIS A 187 -15.73 -3.73 -23.19
N ALA A 188 -16.48 -4.79 -23.45
CA ALA A 188 -17.66 -5.16 -22.65
C ALA A 188 -17.30 -5.49 -21.19
N LEU A 189 -16.26 -6.32 -20.97
CA LEU A 189 -15.76 -6.64 -19.63
C LEU A 189 -15.20 -5.41 -18.90
N SER A 190 -14.46 -4.57 -19.60
CA SER A 190 -13.92 -3.32 -19.10
C SER A 190 -15.01 -2.32 -18.70
N SER A 191 -16.12 -2.26 -19.45
CA SER A 191 -17.27 -1.41 -19.11
C SER A 191 -17.90 -1.83 -17.78
N LYS A 192 -18.08 -3.15 -17.55
CA LYS A 192 -18.57 -3.72 -16.29
C LYS A 192 -17.63 -3.34 -15.13
N ALA A 193 -16.31 -3.52 -15.32
CA ALA A 193 -15.31 -3.20 -14.31
C ALA A 193 -15.25 -1.69 -14.01
N ARG A 194 -15.38 -0.81 -15.00
CA ARG A 194 -15.47 0.63 -14.82
C ARG A 194 -16.69 1.03 -13.99
N SER A 195 -17.87 0.46 -14.30
CA SER A 195 -19.09 0.71 -13.52
C SER A 195 -18.93 0.27 -12.07
N ALA A 196 -18.33 -0.91 -11.81
CA ALA A 196 -18.02 -1.38 -10.47
C ALA A 196 -16.99 -0.48 -9.78
N GLY A 197 -15.99 0.02 -10.52
CA GLY A 197 -14.97 0.96 -10.04
C GLY A 197 -15.58 2.29 -9.58
N SER A 198 -16.48 2.87 -10.38
CA SER A 198 -17.18 4.11 -10.02
C SER A 198 -18.08 3.93 -8.78
N ALA A 199 -18.77 2.79 -8.69
CA ALA A 199 -19.58 2.47 -7.51
C ALA A 199 -18.73 2.30 -6.24
N TYR A 200 -17.58 1.63 -6.35
CA TYR A 200 -16.62 1.51 -5.26
C TYR A 200 -16.05 2.87 -4.85
N ALA A 201 -15.61 3.69 -5.80
CA ALA A 201 -15.05 5.01 -5.53
C ALA A 201 -16.05 5.95 -4.85
N ALA A 202 -17.34 5.89 -5.21
CA ALA A 202 -18.39 6.62 -4.50
C ALA A 202 -18.51 6.14 -3.05
N ALA A 203 -18.61 4.83 -2.83
CA ALA A 203 -18.72 4.25 -1.48
C ALA A 203 -17.48 4.56 -0.61
N VAL A 204 -16.29 4.61 -1.18
CA VAL A 204 -15.06 5.05 -0.46
C VAL A 204 -15.17 6.51 -0.03
N ARG A 205 -15.62 7.41 -0.91
CA ARG A 205 -15.80 8.83 -0.56
C ARG A 205 -16.79 9.01 0.59
N ASP A 206 -17.90 8.29 0.54
CA ASP A 206 -18.92 8.31 1.60
C ASP A 206 -18.36 7.77 2.92
N PHE A 207 -17.66 6.61 2.89
CA PHE A 207 -17.02 6.04 4.06
C PHE A 207 -15.99 6.99 4.68
N CYS A 208 -15.09 7.57 3.88
CA CYS A 208 -14.07 8.52 4.36
C CYS A 208 -14.71 9.79 4.94
N ALA A 209 -15.83 10.27 4.38
CA ALA A 209 -16.55 11.39 4.97
C ALA A 209 -17.08 11.07 6.37
N HIS A 210 -17.62 9.85 6.57
CA HIS A 210 -18.15 9.41 7.86
C HIS A 210 -17.07 9.05 8.89
N MET A 211 -15.83 8.73 8.46
CA MET A 211 -14.71 8.63 9.41
C MET A 211 -14.52 9.89 10.24
N LYS A 212 -14.73 11.07 9.64
CA LYS A 212 -14.61 12.37 10.34
C LYS A 212 -15.70 12.59 11.38
N ASP A 213 -16.85 11.94 11.24
CA ASP A 213 -17.95 12.08 12.19
C ASP A 213 -17.59 11.54 13.58
N LEU A 214 -16.62 10.63 13.67
CA LEU A 214 -16.07 10.18 14.96
C LEU A 214 -15.47 11.30 15.80
N LEU A 215 -15.03 12.43 15.19
CA LEU A 215 -14.62 13.63 15.91
C LEU A 215 -15.73 14.22 16.80
N TYR A 216 -16.98 13.98 16.43
CA TYR A 216 -18.14 14.53 17.14
C TYR A 216 -18.56 13.69 18.34
N PHE A 217 -17.99 12.50 18.51
CA PHE A 217 -18.28 11.63 19.66
C PHE A 217 -17.83 12.25 20.98
N ASP A 218 -16.65 12.86 21.02
CA ASP A 218 -16.12 13.49 22.24
C ASP A 218 -15.95 15.00 22.09
N ALA A 219 -16.93 15.73 22.68
CA ALA A 219 -16.94 17.19 22.62
C ALA A 219 -15.74 17.85 23.33
N SER A 220 -15.14 17.18 24.34
CA SER A 220 -13.97 17.70 25.08
C SER A 220 -12.72 17.75 24.20
N LYS A 221 -12.58 16.79 23.29
CA LYS A 221 -11.47 16.73 22.33
C LYS A 221 -11.58 17.75 21.19
N ARG A 222 -12.77 18.37 21.00
CA ARG A 222 -12.97 19.42 19.98
C ARG A 222 -12.28 20.74 20.33
N SER A 223 -12.06 21.04 21.61
CA SER A 223 -11.61 22.35 22.10
C SER A 223 -10.10 22.54 22.11
N HIS A 224 -9.29 21.50 21.93
CA HIS A 224 -7.84 21.59 21.98
C HIS A 224 -7.27 21.80 20.57
N GLY A 225 -6.33 22.72 20.41
CA GLY A 225 -5.82 23.23 19.13
C GLY A 225 -4.92 22.27 18.32
N TYR A 226 -4.89 20.99 18.63
CA TYR A 226 -4.12 20.00 17.87
C TYR A 226 -4.80 19.67 16.53
N GLU A 227 -3.99 19.51 15.48
CA GLU A 227 -4.46 19.15 14.13
C GLU A 227 -5.04 17.73 14.10
N TYR A 228 -4.46 16.82 14.89
CA TYR A 228 -4.88 15.42 14.98
C TYR A 228 -5.47 15.10 16.34
N VAL A 229 -6.41 14.18 16.35
CA VAL A 229 -7.08 13.65 17.54
C VAL A 229 -7.05 12.14 17.49
N ASP A 230 -6.46 11.53 18.53
CA ASP A 230 -6.51 10.09 18.71
C ASP A 230 -7.70 9.71 19.60
N LEU A 231 -8.47 8.74 19.14
CA LEU A 231 -9.65 8.22 19.81
C LEU A 231 -9.51 6.70 19.97
N TRP A 232 -9.54 6.20 21.20
CA TRP A 232 -9.64 4.78 21.46
C TRP A 232 -11.07 4.31 21.25
N ILE A 233 -11.27 3.31 20.40
CA ILE A 233 -12.58 2.76 20.05
C ILE A 233 -12.89 1.64 21.05
N ASN A 234 -13.58 1.98 22.13
CA ASN A 234 -14.08 1.06 23.14
C ASN A 234 -15.51 0.60 22.80
N ASP A 235 -16.09 -0.25 23.65
CA ASP A 235 -17.44 -0.79 23.48
C ASP A 235 -18.54 0.30 23.45
N ASP A 236 -18.38 1.39 24.20
CA ASP A 236 -19.36 2.48 24.21
C ASP A 236 -19.36 3.22 22.88
N ILE A 237 -18.18 3.47 22.31
CA ILE A 237 -18.05 4.09 20.98
C ILE A 237 -18.62 3.15 19.93
N ARG A 238 -18.31 1.84 19.99
CA ARG A 238 -18.84 0.86 19.04
C ARG A 238 -20.37 0.79 19.04
N ARG A 239 -21.01 0.96 20.22
CA ARG A 239 -22.47 0.98 20.35
C ARG A 239 -23.09 2.32 19.95
N SER A 240 -22.31 3.37 19.77
CA SER A 240 -22.82 4.68 19.39
C SER A 240 -23.43 4.69 17.98
N SER A 241 -24.43 5.52 17.76
CA SER A 241 -25.04 5.70 16.43
C SER A 241 -24.03 6.15 15.37
N VAL A 242 -23.03 6.95 15.76
CA VAL A 242 -21.98 7.44 14.87
C VAL A 242 -21.12 6.27 14.37
N PHE A 243 -20.67 5.39 15.25
CA PHE A 243 -19.86 4.24 14.85
C PHE A 243 -20.69 3.22 14.06
N GLN A 244 -21.94 2.97 14.45
CA GLN A 244 -22.84 2.09 13.72
C GLN A 244 -23.13 2.59 12.30
N SER A 245 -23.28 3.92 12.12
CA SER A 245 -23.37 4.54 10.80
C SER A 245 -22.10 4.31 9.99
N LEU A 246 -20.91 4.56 10.57
CA LEU A 246 -19.64 4.31 9.92
C LEU A 246 -19.49 2.84 9.51
N ALA A 247 -19.85 1.89 10.37
CA ALA A 247 -19.80 0.46 10.06
C ALA A 247 -20.75 0.09 8.89
N SER A 248 -21.93 0.72 8.80
CA SER A 248 -22.85 0.54 7.67
C SER A 248 -22.26 1.04 6.34
N PHE A 249 -21.60 2.22 6.35
CA PHE A 249 -20.87 2.69 5.16
C PHE A 249 -19.67 1.79 4.82
N GLY A 250 -18.98 1.27 5.82
CA GLY A 250 -17.94 0.26 5.65
C GLY A 250 -18.45 -1.03 4.99
N ALA A 251 -19.62 -1.54 5.42
CA ALA A 251 -20.25 -2.69 4.80
C ALA A 251 -20.63 -2.44 3.33
N THR A 252 -21.16 -1.24 3.03
CA THR A 252 -21.45 -0.82 1.65
C THR A 252 -20.18 -0.76 0.81
N MET A 253 -19.12 -0.18 1.34
CA MET A 253 -17.80 -0.12 0.66
C MET A 253 -17.27 -1.53 0.34
N ARG A 254 -17.35 -2.47 1.30
CA ARG A 254 -16.95 -3.87 1.09
C ARG A 254 -17.76 -4.54 -0.02
N GLU A 255 -19.09 -4.42 0.01
CA GLU A 255 -19.96 -4.98 -1.04
C GLU A 255 -19.55 -4.49 -2.44
N LYS A 256 -19.21 -3.20 -2.58
CA LYS A 256 -18.76 -2.65 -3.86
C LYS A 256 -17.34 -3.12 -4.20
N ALA A 257 -16.46 -3.25 -3.20
CA ALA A 257 -15.12 -3.80 -3.37
C ALA A 257 -15.16 -5.24 -3.87
N GLU A 258 -16.00 -6.12 -3.31
CA GLU A 258 -16.17 -7.51 -3.73
C GLU A 258 -16.63 -7.63 -5.20
N LYS A 259 -17.58 -6.80 -5.60
CA LYS A 259 -18.04 -6.74 -7.01
C LYS A 259 -16.91 -6.31 -7.94
N LEU A 260 -16.11 -5.34 -7.51
CA LEU A 260 -14.96 -4.88 -8.28
C LEU A 260 -13.85 -5.95 -8.34
N VAL A 261 -13.59 -6.67 -7.25
CA VAL A 261 -12.65 -7.82 -7.23
C VAL A 261 -13.06 -8.85 -8.27
N SER A 262 -14.35 -9.23 -8.30
CA SER A 262 -14.86 -10.20 -9.28
C SER A 262 -14.66 -9.73 -10.73
N SER A 263 -14.96 -8.45 -11.00
CA SER A 263 -14.74 -7.86 -12.34
C SER A 263 -13.24 -7.79 -12.71
N CYS A 264 -12.37 -7.47 -11.74
CA CYS A 264 -10.91 -7.50 -11.96
C CYS A 264 -10.42 -8.91 -12.28
N GLN A 265 -10.92 -9.94 -11.60
CA GLN A 265 -10.56 -11.34 -11.83
C GLN A 265 -10.98 -11.82 -13.23
N GLU A 266 -12.18 -11.45 -13.68
CA GLU A 266 -12.64 -11.72 -15.07
C GLU A 266 -11.69 -11.08 -16.10
N LEU A 267 -11.30 -9.81 -15.89
CA LEU A 267 -10.36 -9.12 -16.77
C LEU A 267 -8.95 -9.73 -16.75
N VAL A 268 -8.46 -10.13 -15.58
CA VAL A 268 -7.15 -10.78 -15.44
C VAL A 268 -7.11 -12.10 -16.20
N GLY A 269 -8.17 -12.92 -16.08
CA GLY A 269 -8.28 -14.16 -16.84
C GLY A 269 -8.31 -13.91 -18.35
N TYR A 270 -9.08 -12.94 -18.80
CA TYR A 270 -9.15 -12.58 -20.21
C TYR A 270 -7.82 -12.08 -20.79
N LEU A 271 -7.11 -11.23 -20.03
CA LEU A 271 -5.81 -10.67 -20.45
C LEU A 271 -4.69 -11.72 -20.53
N GLU A 272 -4.87 -12.90 -19.94
CA GLU A 272 -3.92 -14.01 -20.06
C GLU A 272 -3.77 -14.53 -21.50
N GLU A 273 -4.84 -14.40 -22.27
CA GLU A 273 -4.89 -14.85 -23.68
C GLU A 273 -4.36 -13.79 -24.66
N ILE A 274 -4.00 -12.59 -24.18
CA ILE A 274 -3.55 -11.48 -25.03
C ILE A 274 -2.05 -11.30 -24.92
N GLU A 275 -1.35 -11.58 -26.00
CA GLU A 275 0.11 -11.40 -26.07
C GLU A 275 0.46 -9.92 -25.88
N GLY A 276 1.48 -9.66 -25.05
CA GLY A 276 1.93 -8.30 -24.75
C GLY A 276 1.11 -7.52 -23.71
N ALA A 277 0.05 -8.13 -23.12
CA ALA A 277 -0.80 -7.49 -22.10
C ALA A 277 -0.40 -7.80 -20.65
N ALA A 278 0.72 -8.48 -20.40
CA ALA A 278 1.12 -8.94 -19.07
C ALA A 278 1.32 -7.79 -18.05
N ASP A 279 1.70 -6.60 -18.50
CA ASP A 279 1.89 -5.42 -17.65
C ASP A 279 0.54 -4.90 -17.11
N VAL A 280 -0.45 -4.74 -17.99
CA VAL A 280 -1.78 -4.25 -17.60
C VAL A 280 -2.58 -5.33 -16.87
N GLN A 281 -2.42 -6.61 -17.23
CA GLN A 281 -2.95 -7.75 -16.48
C GLN A 281 -2.50 -7.68 -15.03
N ARG A 282 -1.20 -7.46 -14.79
CA ARG A 282 -0.65 -7.38 -13.44
C ARG A 282 -1.13 -6.15 -12.69
N GLU A 283 -1.30 -5.01 -13.37
CA GLU A 283 -1.85 -3.79 -12.74
C GLU A 283 -3.30 -4.01 -12.25
N ILE A 284 -4.13 -4.73 -13.02
CA ILE A 284 -5.50 -5.08 -12.61
C ILE A 284 -5.47 -6.12 -11.48
N ALA A 285 -4.59 -7.13 -11.56
CA ALA A 285 -4.44 -8.11 -10.49
C ALA A 285 -4.00 -7.46 -9.16
N ALA A 286 -3.12 -6.46 -9.22
CA ALA A 286 -2.70 -5.72 -8.02
C ALA A 286 -3.87 -4.93 -7.40
N VAL A 287 -4.73 -4.32 -8.22
CA VAL A 287 -5.97 -3.69 -7.71
C VAL A 287 -6.86 -4.70 -6.99
N ALA A 288 -7.03 -5.90 -7.54
CA ALA A 288 -7.82 -6.95 -6.90
C ALA A 288 -7.21 -7.41 -5.56
N MET A 289 -5.89 -7.45 -5.44
CA MET A 289 -5.18 -7.76 -4.19
C MET A 289 -5.35 -6.64 -3.16
N ASP A 290 -5.11 -5.38 -3.56
CA ASP A 290 -5.29 -4.21 -2.68
C ASP A 290 -6.75 -4.13 -2.16
N LEU A 291 -7.75 -4.43 -2.99
CA LEU A 291 -9.15 -4.49 -2.60
C LEU A 291 -9.43 -5.59 -1.56
N LYS A 292 -8.84 -6.78 -1.73
CA LYS A 292 -8.99 -7.88 -0.77
C LYS A 292 -8.39 -7.54 0.59
N ASP A 293 -7.25 -6.85 0.60
CA ASP A 293 -6.62 -6.38 1.84
C ASP A 293 -7.52 -5.36 2.55
N ILE A 294 -8.15 -4.44 1.80
CA ILE A 294 -9.12 -3.47 2.34
C ILE A 294 -10.36 -4.16 2.89
N ILE A 295 -10.91 -5.16 2.19
CA ILE A 295 -12.05 -5.95 2.66
C ILE A 295 -11.71 -6.59 4.01
N ALA A 296 -10.60 -7.33 4.08
CA ALA A 296 -10.17 -8.00 5.32
C ALA A 296 -9.91 -7.01 6.46
N ALA A 297 -9.24 -5.90 6.18
CA ALA A 297 -8.98 -4.85 7.17
C ALA A 297 -10.28 -4.22 7.70
N SER A 298 -11.23 -3.97 6.81
CA SER A 298 -12.54 -3.41 7.15
C SER A 298 -13.36 -4.37 8.05
N GLU A 299 -13.34 -5.67 7.75
CA GLU A 299 -14.01 -6.69 8.59
C GLU A 299 -13.40 -6.73 9.99
N VAL A 300 -12.08 -6.77 10.09
CA VAL A 300 -11.39 -6.83 11.39
C VAL A 300 -11.70 -5.57 12.22
N ILE A 301 -11.65 -4.39 11.64
CA ILE A 301 -11.78 -3.13 12.38
C ILE A 301 -13.24 -2.82 12.72
N LEU A 302 -14.16 -3.01 11.79
CA LEU A 302 -15.55 -2.52 11.92
C LEU A 302 -16.51 -3.56 12.47
N ASP A 303 -16.34 -4.85 12.14
CA ASP A 303 -17.33 -5.89 12.43
C ASP A 303 -16.83 -6.92 13.44
N ILE A 304 -15.83 -7.72 13.08
CA ILE A 304 -15.39 -8.89 13.85
C ILE A 304 -14.78 -8.48 15.18
N ALA A 305 -13.99 -7.41 15.16
CA ALA A 305 -13.28 -6.87 16.32
C ALA A 305 -12.65 -7.97 17.20
N PRO A 306 -11.75 -8.83 16.65
CA PRO A 306 -11.22 -9.97 17.36
C PRO A 306 -10.51 -9.56 18.66
N GLU A 307 -10.56 -10.44 19.65
CA GLU A 307 -9.79 -10.27 20.88
C GLU A 307 -8.28 -10.21 20.59
N GLY A 308 -7.53 -9.54 21.45
CA GLY A 308 -6.08 -9.36 21.29
C GLY A 308 -5.67 -8.12 20.48
N PHE A 309 -6.64 -7.33 20.02
CA PHE A 309 -6.39 -6.03 19.38
C PHE A 309 -6.96 -4.87 20.22
N ALA A 310 -6.24 -3.75 20.21
CA ALA A 310 -6.74 -2.47 20.66
C ALA A 310 -7.13 -1.63 19.44
N TYR A 311 -8.30 -1.01 19.48
CA TYR A 311 -8.85 -0.29 18.32
C TYR A 311 -8.76 1.21 18.55
N SER A 312 -8.27 1.92 17.53
CA SER A 312 -8.12 3.37 17.57
C SER A 312 -8.50 4.04 16.27
N ALA A 313 -8.79 5.33 16.35
CA ALA A 313 -8.93 6.22 15.22
C ALA A 313 -8.02 7.43 15.41
N THR A 314 -7.19 7.74 14.41
CA THR A 314 -6.51 9.03 14.29
C THR A 314 -7.31 9.88 13.32
N LEU A 315 -7.79 11.02 13.78
CA LEU A 315 -8.73 11.87 13.05
C LEU A 315 -8.11 13.24 12.79
N CYS A 316 -8.25 13.75 11.56
CA CYS A 316 -7.74 15.07 11.18
C CYS A 316 -8.83 16.11 11.27
N ARG A 317 -8.56 17.26 11.92
CA ARG A 317 -9.50 18.37 12.04
C ARG A 317 -9.61 19.23 10.79
N LYS A 318 -8.62 19.19 9.91
CA LYS A 318 -8.66 19.91 8.64
C LYS A 318 -9.64 19.25 7.68
N LYS A 319 -10.57 20.05 7.16
CA LYS A 319 -11.64 19.55 6.28
C LYS A 319 -11.15 19.14 4.90
N ASP A 320 -10.09 19.77 4.42
CA ASP A 320 -9.50 19.61 3.09
C ASP A 320 -8.45 18.48 3.01
N ARG A 321 -8.20 17.80 4.12
CA ARG A 321 -7.19 16.74 4.20
C ARG A 321 -7.82 15.42 4.62
N ALA A 322 -7.67 14.41 3.78
CA ALA A 322 -8.05 13.03 4.08
C ALA A 322 -6.88 12.32 4.76
N ALA A 323 -6.77 12.47 6.06
CA ALA A 323 -5.68 11.90 6.87
C ALA A 323 -6.18 11.05 8.04
N GLU A 324 -7.44 10.63 7.97
CA GLU A 324 -8.07 9.76 8.95
C GLU A 324 -7.52 8.33 8.81
N VAL A 325 -7.26 7.70 9.95
CA VAL A 325 -6.82 6.30 10.02
C VAL A 325 -7.65 5.58 11.09
N LEU A 326 -8.22 4.44 10.73
CA LEU A 326 -8.75 3.47 11.69
C LEU A 326 -7.74 2.34 11.80
N GLU A 327 -7.46 1.88 13.01
CA GLU A 327 -6.40 0.91 13.26
C GLU A 327 -6.84 -0.12 14.31
N ALA A 328 -6.48 -1.38 14.05
CA ALA A 328 -6.48 -2.46 15.02
C ALA A 328 -5.03 -2.81 15.37
N LEU A 329 -4.59 -2.41 16.55
CA LEU A 329 -3.22 -2.58 17.04
C LEU A 329 -3.11 -3.91 17.79
N LEU A 330 -2.19 -4.79 17.37
CA LEU A 330 -1.95 -6.05 18.06
C LEU A 330 -1.38 -5.78 19.47
N VAL A 331 -2.10 -6.23 20.51
CA VAL A 331 -1.70 -6.00 21.90
C VAL A 331 -0.52 -6.88 22.30
N ASN A 332 -0.63 -8.19 22.03
CA ASN A 332 0.40 -9.17 22.37
C ASN A 332 1.23 -9.56 21.13
N VAL A 333 2.33 -8.87 20.93
CA VAL A 333 3.27 -9.15 19.84
C VAL A 333 4.03 -10.45 20.05
N GLY A 334 4.23 -10.87 21.31
CA GLY A 334 5.01 -12.06 21.65
C GLY A 334 4.44 -13.34 21.05
N SER A 335 3.11 -13.51 21.06
CA SER A 335 2.46 -14.67 20.42
C SER A 335 2.71 -14.71 18.91
N ALA A 336 2.55 -13.58 18.23
CA ALA A 336 2.80 -13.48 16.79
C ALA A 336 4.29 -13.77 16.44
N LEU A 337 5.22 -13.24 17.24
CA LEU A 337 6.64 -13.52 17.06
C LEU A 337 7.01 -14.97 17.34
N ASN A 338 6.35 -15.61 18.30
CA ASN A 338 6.56 -17.03 18.59
C ASN A 338 6.20 -17.92 17.39
N GLU A 339 5.10 -17.63 16.72
CA GLU A 339 4.62 -18.39 15.57
C GLU A 339 5.41 -18.09 14.29
N THR A 340 5.88 -16.86 14.11
CA THR A 340 6.50 -16.41 12.87
C THR A 340 8.02 -16.37 12.92
N LEU A 341 8.61 -15.69 13.91
CA LEU A 341 10.06 -15.53 14.02
C LEU A 341 10.72 -16.75 14.67
N TYR A 342 10.33 -17.06 15.91
CA TYR A 342 11.02 -18.08 16.71
C TYR A 342 10.80 -19.50 16.16
N ALA A 343 9.60 -19.81 15.65
CA ALA A 343 9.32 -21.11 15.05
C ALA A 343 10.13 -21.39 13.76
N ARG A 344 10.59 -20.35 13.07
CA ARG A 344 11.26 -20.47 11.76
C ARG A 344 12.78 -20.32 11.84
N THR A 345 13.33 -19.89 12.97
CA THR A 345 14.75 -19.60 13.13
C THR A 345 15.43 -20.56 14.10
N ARG A 346 16.73 -20.78 13.90
CA ARG A 346 17.54 -21.56 14.82
C ARG A 346 18.04 -20.75 16.01
N SER A 347 18.31 -19.47 15.78
CA SER A 347 18.69 -18.55 16.82
C SER A 347 18.31 -17.11 16.48
N THR A 348 17.90 -16.38 17.51
CA THR A 348 17.65 -14.94 17.44
C THR A 348 18.37 -14.30 18.62
N VAL A 349 19.21 -13.32 18.32
CA VAL A 349 19.95 -12.54 19.31
C VAL A 349 19.42 -11.13 19.29
N PHE A 350 19.00 -10.62 20.43
CA PHE A 350 18.57 -9.24 20.59
C PHE A 350 19.68 -8.45 21.29
N THR A 351 20.03 -7.30 20.74
CA THR A 351 21.04 -6.39 21.31
C THR A 351 20.46 -4.98 21.42
N SER A 352 20.74 -4.31 22.51
CA SER A 352 20.42 -2.89 22.71
C SER A 352 21.17 -2.36 23.91
N ALA A 353 21.44 -1.07 23.94
CA ALA A 353 22.01 -0.39 25.11
C ALA A 353 21.02 -0.32 26.29
N THR A 354 19.74 -0.53 26.09
CA THR A 354 18.65 -0.27 27.06
C THR A 354 17.70 -1.46 27.23
N LEU A 355 18.20 -2.70 27.13
CA LEU A 355 17.35 -3.90 27.30
C LEU A 355 17.00 -4.20 28.75
N SER A 356 17.75 -3.72 29.71
CA SER A 356 17.45 -3.93 31.12
C SER A 356 17.23 -2.61 31.86
N VAL A 357 16.23 -2.58 32.73
CA VAL A 357 15.94 -1.50 33.64
C VAL A 357 16.13 -2.05 35.06
N ASP A 358 17.00 -1.40 35.86
CA ASP A 358 17.31 -1.82 37.24
C ASP A 358 17.77 -3.29 37.35
N GLY A 359 18.46 -3.82 36.32
CA GLY A 359 19.02 -5.17 36.32
C GLY A 359 18.01 -6.30 36.03
N SER A 360 16.77 -5.95 35.62
CA SER A 360 15.80 -6.92 35.12
C SER A 360 15.47 -6.67 33.63
N PHE A 361 15.20 -7.77 32.94
CA PHE A 361 14.79 -7.78 31.52
C PHE A 361 13.28 -7.68 31.41
#